data_d64c6157c6d3538831cabd8e692c8aa1
#
_entry.id   d64c6157c6d3538831cabd8e692c8aa1
#
_cell.length_a   1.000
_cell.length_b   1.000
_cell.length_c   1.000
_cell.angle_alpha   90.00
_cell.angle_beta   90.00
_cell.angle_gamma   90.00
#
_symmetry.space_group_name_H-M   'P 1'
#
loop_
_entity.id
_entity.type
_entity.pdbx_description
1 polymer ?
#
loop_
_entity_poly.entity_id
_entity_poly.type
_entity_poly.pdbx_seq_one_letter_code
_entity_poly.pdbx_strand_id
1 'polypeptide(L)'
;MTTADQPLLAHMVYFTLHDNSPSAIQALVDACHKYLSGHPGTAFFAAGTVNKELNRPVNIVDFDVALQVVFVNKAAHDQYQTAERHVQFITENKPNWKQVRVLDADVR
;
A
#
# COMPACT_ATOMS: atom_id res chain seq x y z
N MET A 1 13.43 28.05 -3.22
CA MET A 1 12.13 27.41 -3.28
C MET A 1 11.96 26.47 -2.11
N THR A 2 10.82 26.46 -1.55
CA THR A 2 10.53 25.56 -0.44
C THR A 2 9.80 24.32 -0.94
N THR A 3 9.92 23.24 -0.21
CA THR A 3 9.19 22.01 -0.49
C THR A 3 7.69 22.15 -0.26
N ALA A 4 7.23 23.28 0.34
CA ALA A 4 5.83 23.53 0.60
C ALA A 4 4.98 23.56 -0.66
N ASP A 5 5.57 23.88 -1.82
CA ASP A 5 4.85 23.92 -3.10
C ASP A 5 4.76 22.56 -3.77
N GLN A 6 5.51 21.58 -3.30
CA GLN A 6 5.46 20.23 -3.83
C GLN A 6 4.34 19.45 -3.14
N PRO A 7 3.52 18.72 -3.91
CA PRO A 7 2.55 17.84 -3.29
C PRO A 7 3.22 16.64 -2.65
N LEU A 8 2.58 16.11 -1.64
CA LEU A 8 2.86 14.74 -1.19
C LEU A 8 2.27 13.79 -2.22
N LEU A 9 2.80 12.58 -2.30
CA LEU A 9 2.23 11.54 -3.16
C LEU A 9 1.61 10.47 -2.28
N ALA A 10 0.28 10.34 -2.38
CA ALA A 10 -0.46 9.30 -1.68
C ALA A 10 -0.55 8.06 -2.58
N HIS A 11 0.10 6.99 -2.15
CA HIS A 11 0.18 5.72 -2.87
C HIS A 11 -0.68 4.71 -2.11
N MET A 12 -1.88 4.43 -2.65
CA MET A 12 -2.87 3.57 -2.02
C MET A 12 -3.01 2.29 -2.82
N VAL A 13 -2.80 1.14 -2.18
CA VAL A 13 -2.81 -0.17 -2.84
C VAL A 13 -3.83 -1.07 -2.16
N TYR A 14 -4.64 -1.75 -2.96
CA TYR A 14 -5.70 -2.62 -2.48
C TYR A 14 -5.51 -4.00 -3.09
N PHE A 15 -5.34 -5.01 -2.23
CA PHE A 15 -5.07 -6.39 -2.63
C PHE A 15 -6.29 -7.26 -2.41
N THR A 16 -6.67 -8.03 -3.43
CA THR A 16 -7.60 -9.14 -3.31
C THR A 16 -6.79 -10.42 -3.47
N LEU A 17 -6.98 -11.36 -2.55
CA LEU A 17 -6.15 -12.57 -2.48
C LEU A 17 -6.91 -13.78 -3.01
N HIS A 18 -6.17 -14.76 -3.57
CA HIS A 18 -6.70 -16.07 -3.90
C HIS A 18 -7.05 -16.83 -2.62
N ASP A 19 -6.07 -16.99 -1.72
CA ASP A 19 -6.30 -17.47 -0.36
C ASP A 19 -6.49 -16.25 0.53
N ASN A 20 -7.73 -15.99 0.90
CA ASN A 20 -8.08 -14.87 1.79
C ASN A 20 -8.52 -15.36 3.18
N SER A 21 -7.97 -16.47 3.63
CA SER A 21 -8.15 -16.89 5.01
C SER A 21 -7.60 -15.83 5.97
N PRO A 22 -8.09 -15.78 7.22
CA PRO A 22 -7.58 -14.82 8.20
C PRO A 22 -6.06 -14.86 8.37
N SER A 23 -5.45 -16.06 8.33
CA SER A 23 -4.00 -16.18 8.45
C SER A 23 -3.25 -15.64 7.22
N ALA A 24 -3.78 -15.87 6.01
CA ALA A 24 -3.16 -15.35 4.79
C ALA A 24 -3.27 -13.82 4.71
N ILE A 25 -4.40 -13.25 5.12
CA ILE A 25 -4.59 -11.81 5.20
C ILE A 25 -3.60 -11.20 6.18
N GLN A 26 -3.50 -11.78 7.39
CA GLN A 26 -2.57 -11.28 8.41
C GLN A 26 -1.12 -11.37 7.93
N ALA A 27 -0.77 -12.46 7.23
CA ALA A 27 0.57 -12.63 6.69
C ALA A 27 0.94 -11.52 5.69
N LEU A 28 -0.02 -11.10 4.85
CA LEU A 28 0.23 -10.00 3.91
C LEU A 28 0.36 -8.66 4.64
N VAL A 29 -0.48 -8.39 5.64
CA VAL A 29 -0.35 -7.18 6.45
C VAL A 29 1.01 -7.14 7.11
N ASP A 30 1.46 -8.25 7.70
CA ASP A 30 2.77 -8.33 8.34
C ASP A 30 3.91 -8.11 7.33
N ALA A 31 3.78 -8.67 6.13
CA ALA A 31 4.76 -8.48 5.06
C ALA A 31 4.84 -7.00 4.63
N CYS A 32 3.70 -6.31 4.56
CA CYS A 32 3.69 -4.87 4.29
C CYS A 32 4.51 -4.12 5.32
N HIS A 33 4.32 -4.39 6.60
CA HIS A 33 5.10 -3.75 7.66
C HIS A 33 6.59 -4.11 7.56
N LYS A 34 6.89 -5.36 7.28
CA LYS A 34 8.29 -5.83 7.22
C LYS A 34 9.07 -5.20 6.08
N TYR A 35 8.48 -5.13 4.89
CA TYR A 35 9.20 -4.77 3.68
C TYR A 35 8.94 -3.34 3.20
N LEU A 36 7.79 -2.77 3.53
CA LEU A 36 7.33 -1.53 2.91
C LEU A 36 7.30 -0.34 3.85
N SER A 37 7.57 -0.55 5.14
CA SER A 37 7.66 0.55 6.10
C SER A 37 9.10 1.09 6.20
N GLY A 38 9.24 2.34 6.59
CA GLY A 38 10.54 2.92 6.92
C GLY A 38 11.42 3.26 5.73
N HIS A 39 10.89 3.30 4.51
CA HIS A 39 11.66 3.72 3.34
C HIS A 39 11.91 5.24 3.37
N PRO A 40 13.08 5.69 2.85
CA PRO A 40 13.38 7.12 2.80
C PRO A 40 12.27 7.92 2.12
N GLY A 41 11.91 9.06 2.71
CA GLY A 41 10.88 9.93 2.16
C GLY A 41 9.45 9.50 2.46
N THR A 42 9.25 8.51 3.33
CA THR A 42 7.91 8.13 3.78
C THR A 42 7.41 9.13 4.82
N ALA A 43 6.31 9.80 4.50
CA ALA A 43 5.63 10.71 5.42
C ALA A 43 4.62 9.99 6.30
N PHE A 44 3.98 8.95 5.78
CA PHE A 44 2.98 8.17 6.51
C PHE A 44 2.94 6.75 5.94
N PHE A 45 2.77 5.76 6.81
CA PHE A 45 2.62 4.37 6.43
C PHE A 45 1.54 3.71 7.29
N ALA A 46 0.67 2.93 6.65
CA ALA A 46 -0.27 2.06 7.34
C ALA A 46 -0.62 0.87 6.45
N ALA A 47 -0.93 -0.25 7.06
CA ALA A 47 -1.46 -1.41 6.37
C ALA A 47 -2.50 -2.08 7.26
N GLY A 48 -3.55 -2.59 6.64
CA GLY A 48 -4.65 -3.19 7.38
C GLY A 48 -5.62 -3.90 6.48
N THR A 49 -6.82 -4.12 6.98
CA THR A 49 -7.83 -4.93 6.33
C THR A 49 -9.08 -4.12 6.00
N VAL A 50 -9.89 -4.63 5.08
CA VAL A 50 -11.16 -4.00 4.71
C VAL A 50 -12.06 -3.90 5.94
N ASN A 51 -12.75 -2.76 6.08
CA ASN A 51 -13.77 -2.57 7.11
C ASN A 51 -15.15 -2.81 6.47
N LYS A 52 -15.69 -4.01 6.69
CA LYS A 52 -16.94 -4.44 6.08
C LYS A 52 -18.18 -3.85 6.75
N GLU A 53 -18.05 -3.21 7.89
CA GLU A 53 -19.17 -2.53 8.54
C GLU A 53 -19.58 -1.27 7.79
N LEU A 54 -18.66 -0.69 7.02
CA LEU A 54 -18.90 0.48 6.20
C LEU A 54 -19.30 0.01 4.80
N ASN A 55 -20.57 -0.21 4.59
CA ASN A 55 -21.11 -0.86 3.38
C ASN A 55 -22.18 -0.03 2.67
N ARG A 56 -22.04 1.30 2.67
CA ARG A 56 -22.92 2.18 1.88
C ARG A 56 -22.73 1.89 0.38
N PRO A 57 -23.68 2.28 -0.49
CA PRO A 57 -23.54 2.04 -1.93
C PRO A 57 -22.23 2.54 -2.55
N VAL A 58 -21.61 3.58 -1.97
CA VAL A 58 -20.35 4.14 -2.46
C VAL A 58 -19.12 3.44 -1.90
N ASN A 59 -19.28 2.57 -0.90
CA ASN A 59 -18.14 1.85 -0.33
C ASN A 59 -17.75 0.69 -1.21
N ILE A 60 -16.44 0.58 -1.47
CA ILE A 60 -15.86 -0.56 -2.17
C ILE A 60 -15.25 -1.46 -1.10
N VAL A 61 -15.73 -2.69 -1.01
CA VAL A 61 -15.31 -3.65 0.01
C VAL A 61 -14.84 -4.98 -0.60
N ASP A 62 -14.50 -4.96 -1.88
CA ASP A 62 -14.08 -6.15 -2.63
C ASP A 62 -12.57 -6.40 -2.60
N PHE A 63 -11.93 -5.96 -1.54
CA PHE A 63 -10.50 -6.20 -1.32
C PHE A 63 -10.29 -6.79 0.08
N ASP A 64 -9.11 -7.37 0.30
CA ASP A 64 -8.75 -8.00 1.58
C ASP A 64 -7.80 -7.16 2.41
N VAL A 65 -6.78 -6.55 1.77
CA VAL A 65 -5.74 -5.78 2.44
C VAL A 65 -5.59 -4.42 1.77
N ALA A 66 -5.44 -3.40 2.61
CA ALA A 66 -5.15 -2.04 2.18
C ALA A 66 -3.75 -1.65 2.64
N LEU A 67 -2.97 -1.07 1.73
CA LEU A 67 -1.67 -0.49 2.00
C LEU A 67 -1.76 1.00 1.71
N GLN A 68 -1.33 1.82 2.66
CA GLN A 68 -1.33 3.27 2.49
C GLN A 68 0.08 3.79 2.77
N VAL A 69 0.72 4.31 1.74
CA VAL A 69 2.03 4.93 1.88
C VAL A 69 1.96 6.33 1.29
N VAL A 70 2.30 7.32 2.09
CA VAL A 70 2.37 8.70 1.62
C VAL A 70 3.83 9.10 1.59
N PHE A 71 4.30 9.57 0.43
CA PHE A 71 5.68 10.00 0.22
C PHE A 71 5.76 11.51 0.18
N VAL A 72 6.92 12.05 0.61
CA VAL A 72 7.13 13.51 0.61
C VAL A 72 7.14 14.09 -0.80
N ASN A 73 7.41 13.27 -1.84
CA ASN A 73 7.38 13.67 -3.24
C ASN A 73 7.43 12.43 -4.14
N LYS A 74 7.30 12.65 -5.45
CA LYS A 74 7.34 11.58 -6.44
C LYS A 74 8.70 10.88 -6.47
N ALA A 75 9.79 11.63 -6.28
CA ALA A 75 11.13 11.03 -6.31
C ALA A 75 11.30 9.96 -5.22
N ALA A 76 10.76 10.20 -4.02
CA ALA A 76 10.78 9.22 -2.95
C ALA A 76 9.96 7.98 -3.31
N HIS A 77 8.79 8.16 -3.94
CA HIS A 77 7.98 7.05 -4.44
C HIS A 77 8.75 6.23 -5.48
N ASP A 78 9.41 6.90 -6.43
CA ASP A 78 10.13 6.20 -7.50
C ASP A 78 11.29 5.38 -6.93
N GLN A 79 12.00 5.92 -5.95
CA GLN A 79 13.08 5.22 -5.26
C GLN A 79 12.55 3.99 -4.51
N TYR A 80 11.41 4.12 -3.85
CA TYR A 80 10.75 3.03 -3.16
C TYR A 80 10.39 1.87 -4.11
N GLN A 81 9.91 2.18 -5.32
CA GLN A 81 9.48 1.17 -6.28
C GLN A 81 10.61 0.24 -6.71
N THR A 82 11.85 0.72 -6.74
CA THR A 82 13.02 -0.07 -7.16
C THR A 82 13.85 -0.56 -5.99
N ALA A 83 13.49 -0.22 -4.77
CA ALA A 83 14.22 -0.66 -3.58
C ALA A 83 14.19 -2.18 -3.46
N GLU A 84 15.30 -2.76 -3.00
CA GLU A 84 15.44 -4.21 -2.86
C GLU A 84 14.35 -4.82 -1.99
N ARG A 85 14.02 -4.17 -0.87
CA ARG A 85 12.95 -4.65 0.03
C ARG A 85 11.58 -4.67 -0.66
N HIS A 86 11.29 -3.69 -1.52
CA HIS A 86 10.05 -3.65 -2.28
C HIS A 86 10.00 -4.80 -3.30
N VAL A 87 11.08 -5.04 -4.01
CA VAL A 87 11.18 -6.14 -4.97
C VAL A 87 11.00 -7.49 -4.27
N GLN A 88 11.62 -7.65 -3.09
CA GLN A 88 11.48 -8.88 -2.31
C GLN A 88 10.03 -9.08 -1.84
N PHE A 89 9.36 -8.02 -1.42
CA PHE A 89 7.94 -8.08 -1.06
C PHE A 89 7.10 -8.63 -2.20
N ILE A 90 7.28 -8.10 -3.42
CA ILE A 90 6.54 -8.56 -4.59
C ILE A 90 6.84 -10.03 -4.86
N THR A 91 8.11 -10.41 -4.88
CA THR A 91 8.53 -11.79 -5.17
C THR A 91 7.88 -12.80 -4.23
N GLU A 92 7.81 -12.48 -2.94
CA GLU A 92 7.30 -13.41 -1.93
C GLU A 92 5.77 -13.45 -1.87
N ASN A 93 5.09 -12.36 -2.22
CA ASN A 93 3.66 -12.24 -1.96
C ASN A 93 2.78 -12.28 -3.21
N LYS A 94 3.31 -11.90 -4.37
CA LYS A 94 2.55 -11.86 -5.62
C LYS A 94 1.83 -13.17 -5.97
N PRO A 95 2.38 -14.37 -5.70
CA PRO A 95 1.69 -15.61 -6.03
C PRO A 95 0.27 -15.73 -5.46
N ASN A 96 -0.02 -15.07 -4.34
CA ASN A 96 -1.36 -15.12 -3.74
C ASN A 96 -2.25 -13.94 -4.17
N TRP A 97 -1.78 -13.02 -5.01
CA TRP A 97 -2.58 -11.88 -5.42
C TRP A 97 -3.51 -12.24 -6.57
N LYS A 98 -4.81 -12.14 -6.33
CA LYS A 98 -5.83 -12.29 -7.36
C LYS A 98 -5.98 -11.00 -8.15
N GLN A 99 -5.95 -9.86 -7.45
CA GLN A 99 -6.06 -8.53 -8.05
C GLN A 99 -5.31 -7.51 -7.19
N VAL A 100 -4.62 -6.59 -7.82
CA VAL A 100 -4.00 -5.45 -7.16
C VAL A 100 -4.46 -4.18 -7.86
N ARG A 101 -4.97 -3.23 -7.07
CA ARG A 101 -5.39 -1.92 -7.59
C ARG A 101 -4.59 -0.85 -6.89
N VAL A 102 -4.03 0.06 -7.68
CA VAL A 102 -3.18 1.14 -7.18
C VAL A 102 -3.84 2.48 -7.53
N LEU A 103 -3.97 3.33 -6.52
CA LEU A 103 -4.48 4.69 -6.70
C LEU A 103 -3.40 5.64 -6.19
N ASP A 104 -2.80 6.37 -7.11
CA ASP A 104 -1.80 7.38 -6.80
C ASP A 104 -2.42 8.76 -6.96
N ALA A 105 -2.23 9.60 -5.95
CA ALA A 105 -2.79 10.96 -5.97
C ALA A 105 -1.77 11.95 -5.39
N ASP A 106 -1.71 13.12 -6.00
CA ASP A 106 -0.98 14.24 -5.43
C ASP A 106 -1.88 14.92 -4.40
N VAL A 107 -1.38 15.05 -3.17
CA VAL A 107 -2.16 15.58 -2.06
C VAL A 107 -1.35 16.63 -1.30
N ARG A 108 -2.05 17.47 -0.54
CA ARG A 108 -1.42 18.52 0.27
C ARG A 108 -1.93 18.49 1.70
#